data_1b2d5ae346e260867ba1108e333af14b
#
_entry.id   1b2d5ae346e260867ba1108e333af14b
#
_cell.length_a   1.000
_cell.length_b   1.000
_cell.length_c   1.000
_cell.angle_alpha   90.00
_cell.angle_beta   90.00
_cell.angle_gamma   90.00
#
_symmetry.space_group_name_H-M   'P 1'
#
loop_
_entity.id
_entity.type
_entity.pdbx_description
1 polymer ?
#
loop_
_entity_poly.entity_id
_entity_poly.type
_entity_poly.pdbx_seq_one_letter_code
_entity_poly.pdbx_strand_id
1 'polypeptide(L)'
;MQCTYEPSAYPYHVLAADALIHGQLYLRDETFRDHVRRVAPQFRQSIEAQLRARGATLDANTIEEVLYLKAVHDLAVVGNRLYTYWPPLASIVMVPWVLLFGPDVSDRLVNALFGALNVALAYWMFRSVDRSGLRRISEPCCVALAVLLGFGTVHFFLSCGGRIWFAAQIATTTALLLSIVVLTAGPNSARTYALCGALFGAAILGRNTVLLAGLFYPIVIWLRHRNEKIDRLRRFAIRVTAFGLPVLLAGILNLAYNYARFGSIFETGQGIAVHTGGAPRFVEDYDRHGTFNLVYLPTNLKYYLWNWRFPVQNGRRMGDLEGNSMFLVTPPLLYLFLIRRRWDGFTVALLCGAVPVVAALLLFRATGFSQFGNRYLLDAMPFLLLLVATGMKGRLSFPAFVLIVAAVAMNAFGTAGFYRGLIGPWADWFTPLPLTAAAVIAILIGAAVWIRRDPDPLPAG
;
A
#
# COMPACT_ATOMS: atom_id res chain seq x y z
N MET A 1 12.11 12.44 16.60
CA MET A 1 10.90 12.50 15.80
C MET A 1 9.97 13.49 16.47
N GLN A 2 9.89 14.71 15.99
CA GLN A 2 8.72 15.52 16.28
C GLN A 2 7.58 14.84 15.49
N CYS A 3 6.77 14.01 16.16
CA CYS A 3 5.43 13.72 15.70
C CYS A 3 4.70 15.06 15.76
N THR A 4 4.73 15.80 14.67
CA THR A 4 3.92 17.00 14.58
C THR A 4 2.48 16.51 14.53
N TYR A 5 1.70 16.86 15.52
CA TYR A 5 0.24 16.65 15.56
C TYR A 5 -0.46 17.46 14.44
N GLU A 6 0.31 18.14 13.63
CA GLU A 6 -0.14 18.95 12.51
C GLU A 6 -0.54 18.07 11.32
N PRO A 7 -1.56 18.48 10.56
CA PRO A 7 -1.91 17.86 9.29
C PRO A 7 -0.71 17.79 8.34
N SER A 8 -0.73 16.83 7.42
CA SER A 8 0.29 16.75 6.36
C SER A 8 0.11 17.92 5.35
N ALA A 9 1.09 18.07 4.44
CA ALA A 9 0.98 19.03 3.36
C ALA A 9 -0.14 18.70 2.34
N TYR A 10 -0.64 17.46 2.33
CA TYR A 10 -1.67 16.98 1.39
C TYR A 10 -2.74 16.14 2.12
N PRO A 11 -3.51 16.74 3.08
CA PRO A 11 -4.48 16.03 3.90
C PRO A 11 -5.83 15.90 3.18
N TYR A 12 -5.81 15.60 1.88
CA TYR A 12 -7.00 15.72 1.04
C TYR A 12 -8.12 14.76 1.41
N HIS A 13 -7.82 13.62 2.08
CA HIS A 13 -8.87 12.77 2.63
C HIS A 13 -9.59 13.40 3.82
N VAL A 14 -8.91 14.23 4.61
CA VAL A 14 -9.54 15.02 5.69
C VAL A 14 -10.45 16.07 5.08
N LEU A 15 -9.96 16.83 4.08
CA LEU A 15 -10.74 17.85 3.38
C LEU A 15 -11.93 17.24 2.63
N ALA A 16 -11.76 16.06 2.03
CA ALA A 16 -12.85 15.34 1.40
C ALA A 16 -13.87 14.80 2.41
N ALA A 17 -13.43 14.37 3.60
CA ALA A 17 -14.32 13.99 4.70
C ALA A 17 -15.17 15.17 5.17
N ASP A 18 -14.56 16.36 5.32
CA ASP A 18 -15.27 17.60 5.61
C ASP A 18 -16.33 17.91 4.53
N ALA A 19 -15.96 17.78 3.26
CA ALA A 19 -16.90 17.94 2.14
C ALA A 19 -18.08 16.95 2.22
N LEU A 20 -17.79 15.66 2.50
CA LEU A 20 -18.82 14.61 2.64
C LEU A 20 -19.80 14.92 3.79
N ILE A 21 -19.32 15.41 4.92
CA ILE A 21 -20.16 15.81 6.06
C ILE A 21 -21.14 16.93 5.65
N HIS A 22 -20.72 17.80 4.73
CA HIS A 22 -21.54 18.89 4.20
C HIS A 22 -22.32 18.51 2.92
N GLY A 23 -22.41 17.21 2.59
CA GLY A 23 -23.22 16.68 1.49
C GLY A 23 -22.67 16.96 0.09
N GLN A 24 -21.36 17.21 -0.05
CA GLN A 24 -20.73 17.47 -1.35
C GLN A 24 -19.54 16.57 -1.61
N LEU A 25 -19.20 16.35 -2.90
CA LEU A 25 -18.12 15.47 -3.35
C LEU A 25 -16.85 16.23 -3.78
N TYR A 26 -16.91 17.55 -3.86
CA TYR A 26 -15.80 18.45 -4.15
C TYR A 26 -15.33 19.13 -2.88
N LEU A 27 -14.04 19.48 -2.81
CA LEU A 27 -13.46 20.14 -1.65
C LEU A 27 -14.14 21.49 -1.42
N ARG A 28 -14.42 21.83 -0.17
CA ARG A 28 -14.97 23.12 0.20
C ARG A 28 -13.92 24.21 0.03
N ASP A 29 -14.25 25.26 -0.68
CA ASP A 29 -13.32 26.35 -1.01
C ASP A 29 -12.74 27.01 0.26
N GLU A 30 -13.59 27.27 1.26
CA GLU A 30 -13.20 27.83 2.55
C GLU A 30 -12.13 26.95 3.25
N THR A 31 -12.44 25.68 3.47
CA THR A 31 -11.55 24.74 4.16
C THR A 31 -10.26 24.53 3.38
N PHE A 32 -10.33 24.49 2.04
CA PHE A 32 -9.16 24.37 1.20
C PHE A 32 -8.26 25.60 1.25
N ARG A 33 -8.80 26.81 1.21
CA ARG A 33 -8.04 28.08 1.36
C ARG A 33 -7.37 28.18 2.72
N ASP A 34 -8.05 27.78 3.80
CA ASP A 34 -7.46 27.74 5.14
C ASP A 34 -6.33 26.73 5.22
N HIS A 35 -6.45 25.59 4.56
CA HIS A 35 -5.36 24.65 4.42
C HIS A 35 -4.17 25.25 3.66
N VAL A 36 -4.40 25.92 2.52
CA VAL A 36 -3.34 26.59 1.74
C VAL A 36 -2.59 27.61 2.61
N ARG A 37 -3.30 28.42 3.38
CA ARG A 37 -2.70 29.41 4.30
C ARG A 37 -1.81 28.76 5.35
N ARG A 38 -2.22 27.60 5.89
CA ARG A 38 -1.43 26.86 6.90
C ARG A 38 -0.16 26.23 6.35
N VAL A 39 -0.21 25.66 5.14
CA VAL A 39 0.97 25.03 4.54
C VAL A 39 1.89 26.01 3.84
N ALA A 40 1.41 27.25 3.58
CA ALA A 40 2.17 28.31 2.94
C ALA A 40 3.57 28.53 3.53
N PRO A 41 3.75 28.59 4.87
CA PRO A 41 5.09 28.80 5.46
C PRO A 41 6.09 27.70 5.11
N GLN A 42 5.63 26.43 5.00
CA GLN A 42 6.48 25.29 4.68
C GLN A 42 7.05 25.35 3.25
N PHE A 43 6.30 25.92 2.32
CA PHE A 43 6.69 26.02 0.92
C PHE A 43 7.29 27.37 0.55
N ARG A 44 7.01 28.41 1.33
CA ARG A 44 7.35 29.80 1.01
C ARG A 44 8.84 29.99 0.71
N GLN A 45 9.74 29.52 1.59
CA GLN A 45 11.18 29.64 1.36
C GLN A 45 11.63 28.97 0.07
N SER A 46 11.10 27.76 -0.20
CA SER A 46 11.43 27.02 -1.43
C SER A 46 10.90 27.74 -2.68
N ILE A 47 9.71 28.33 -2.60
CA ILE A 47 9.09 29.07 -3.71
C ILE A 47 9.84 30.36 -3.97
N GLU A 48 10.14 31.13 -2.94
CA GLU A 48 10.92 32.37 -3.06
C GLU A 48 12.30 32.10 -3.67
N ALA A 49 12.98 31.02 -3.24
CA ALA A 49 14.25 30.65 -3.82
C ALA A 49 14.14 30.28 -5.31
N GLN A 50 13.08 29.54 -5.70
CA GLN A 50 12.83 29.16 -7.09
C GLN A 50 12.46 30.36 -7.96
N LEU A 51 11.64 31.30 -7.45
CA LEU A 51 11.27 32.52 -8.16
C LEU A 51 12.48 33.44 -8.36
N ARG A 52 13.31 33.63 -7.32
CA ARG A 52 14.57 34.39 -7.41
C ARG A 52 15.50 33.79 -8.47
N ALA A 53 15.65 32.46 -8.46
CA ALA A 53 16.51 31.76 -9.44
C ALA A 53 16.02 31.92 -10.90
N ARG A 54 14.73 32.23 -11.09
CA ARG A 54 14.10 32.48 -12.39
C ARG A 54 13.99 33.96 -12.74
N GLY A 55 14.49 34.87 -11.90
CA GLY A 55 14.37 36.31 -12.10
C GLY A 55 12.94 36.87 -11.99
N ALA A 56 12.05 36.10 -11.35
CA ALA A 56 10.64 36.51 -11.19
C ALA A 56 10.47 37.50 -10.03
N THR A 57 9.45 38.37 -10.14
CA THR A 57 9.07 39.28 -9.06
C THR A 57 8.56 38.57 -7.83
N LEU A 58 8.99 39.01 -6.66
CA LEU A 58 8.61 38.44 -5.35
C LEU A 58 7.47 39.27 -4.73
N ASP A 59 6.43 39.59 -5.50
CA ASP A 59 5.24 40.19 -4.92
C ASP A 59 4.34 39.16 -4.22
N ALA A 60 3.50 39.64 -3.30
CA ALA A 60 2.67 38.78 -2.48
C ALA A 60 1.68 37.93 -3.32
N ASN A 61 1.14 38.52 -4.40
CA ASN A 61 0.15 37.87 -5.25
C ASN A 61 0.79 36.69 -6.03
N THR A 62 1.96 36.91 -6.62
CA THR A 62 2.72 35.85 -7.33
C THR A 62 3.06 34.70 -6.39
N ILE A 63 3.46 35.01 -5.14
CA ILE A 63 3.76 33.97 -4.14
C ILE A 63 2.48 33.19 -3.77
N GLU A 64 1.36 33.89 -3.54
CA GLU A 64 0.08 33.25 -3.17
C GLU A 64 -0.45 32.35 -4.30
N GLU A 65 -0.37 32.83 -5.55
CA GLU A 65 -0.77 32.05 -6.73
C GLU A 65 0.08 30.73 -6.87
N VAL A 66 1.40 30.82 -6.73
CA VAL A 66 2.28 29.65 -6.79
C VAL A 66 2.04 28.71 -5.62
N LEU A 67 1.71 29.23 -4.43
CA LEU A 67 1.33 28.44 -3.27
C LEU A 67 0.02 27.68 -3.51
N TYR A 68 -0.99 28.36 -4.08
CA TYR A 68 -2.26 27.75 -4.44
C TYR A 68 -2.07 26.63 -5.48
N LEU A 69 -1.32 26.89 -6.55
CA LEU A 69 -1.00 25.91 -7.58
C LEU A 69 -0.27 24.68 -7.00
N LYS A 70 0.64 24.87 -6.04
CA LYS A 70 1.28 23.76 -5.33
C LYS A 70 0.32 22.96 -4.47
N ALA A 71 -0.63 23.62 -3.83
CA ALA A 71 -1.64 22.97 -3.01
C ALA A 71 -2.70 22.22 -3.84
N VAL A 72 -2.87 22.57 -5.12
CA VAL A 72 -3.76 21.85 -6.06
C VAL A 72 -3.10 20.58 -6.62
N HIS A 73 -1.83 20.32 -6.29
CA HIS A 73 -1.11 19.12 -6.73
C HIS A 73 -1.90 17.84 -6.43
N ASP A 74 -2.07 17.00 -7.45
CA ASP A 74 -2.83 15.74 -7.36
C ASP A 74 -4.32 15.89 -7.00
N LEU A 75 -4.93 17.02 -7.34
CA LEU A 75 -6.37 17.18 -7.36
C LEU A 75 -6.89 17.25 -8.81
N ALA A 76 -8.08 16.73 -9.04
CA ALA A 76 -8.77 16.85 -10.32
C ALA A 76 -9.58 18.17 -10.33
N VAL A 77 -9.45 18.95 -11.39
CA VAL A 77 -10.17 20.21 -11.58
C VAL A 77 -11.27 20.00 -12.62
N VAL A 78 -12.54 20.18 -12.21
CA VAL A 78 -13.69 20.07 -13.12
C VAL A 78 -14.52 21.35 -13.00
N GLY A 79 -14.51 22.18 -14.04
CA GLY A 79 -15.07 23.52 -13.99
C GLY A 79 -14.35 24.35 -12.91
N ASN A 80 -15.10 24.83 -11.92
CA ASN A 80 -14.58 25.62 -10.79
C ASN A 80 -14.50 24.83 -9.48
N ARG A 81 -14.40 23.49 -9.56
CA ARG A 81 -14.46 22.61 -8.40
C ARG A 81 -13.22 21.72 -8.35
N LEU A 82 -12.70 21.50 -7.12
CA LEU A 82 -11.57 20.63 -6.83
C LEU A 82 -12.07 19.30 -6.29
N TYR A 83 -11.62 18.20 -6.89
CA TYR A 83 -11.96 16.85 -6.46
C TYR A 83 -10.71 16.04 -6.13
N THR A 84 -10.80 15.20 -5.11
CA THR A 84 -9.86 14.11 -4.97
C THR A 84 -10.17 13.06 -6.04
N TYR A 85 -9.18 12.50 -6.70
CA TYR A 85 -9.43 11.43 -7.68
C TYR A 85 -9.33 10.02 -7.07
N TRP A 86 -8.95 9.91 -5.80
CA TRP A 86 -8.94 8.62 -5.09
C TRP A 86 -10.35 8.10 -4.85
N PRO A 87 -10.51 6.76 -4.77
CA PRO A 87 -11.74 6.15 -4.28
C PRO A 87 -12.03 6.55 -2.82
N PRO A 88 -13.31 6.43 -2.36
CA PRO A 88 -13.77 7.17 -1.17
C PRO A 88 -13.39 6.57 0.20
N LEU A 89 -12.87 5.34 0.30
CA LEU A 89 -12.67 4.65 1.59
C LEU A 89 -11.91 5.50 2.60
N ALA A 90 -10.75 6.03 2.22
CA ALA A 90 -9.92 6.76 3.17
C ALA A 90 -10.60 8.07 3.62
N SER A 91 -11.35 8.73 2.74
CA SER A 91 -12.16 9.90 3.13
C SER A 91 -13.28 9.51 4.09
N ILE A 92 -13.96 8.37 3.86
CA ILE A 92 -14.99 7.85 4.78
C ILE A 92 -14.38 7.51 6.15
N VAL A 93 -13.19 6.90 6.18
CA VAL A 93 -12.46 6.61 7.43
C VAL A 93 -12.10 7.88 8.20
N MET A 94 -11.87 9.00 7.51
CA MET A 94 -11.59 10.29 8.16
C MET A 94 -12.85 10.98 8.74
N VAL A 95 -14.06 10.63 8.28
CA VAL A 95 -15.32 11.29 8.74
C VAL A 95 -15.47 11.33 10.26
N PRO A 96 -15.33 10.23 11.03
CA PRO A 96 -15.49 10.29 12.49
C PRO A 96 -14.48 11.24 13.15
N TRP A 97 -13.26 11.30 12.64
CA TRP A 97 -12.22 12.15 13.17
C TRP A 97 -12.48 13.63 12.89
N VAL A 98 -12.96 13.94 11.69
CA VAL A 98 -13.36 15.31 11.33
C VAL A 98 -14.59 15.77 12.13
N LEU A 99 -15.55 14.88 12.38
CA LEU A 99 -16.70 15.20 13.24
C LEU A 99 -16.29 15.51 14.67
N LEU A 100 -15.27 14.83 15.21
CA LEU A 100 -14.82 15.00 16.60
C LEU A 100 -13.82 16.17 16.76
N PHE A 101 -12.95 16.41 15.80
CA PHE A 101 -11.79 17.31 15.93
C PHE A 101 -11.74 18.39 14.87
N GLY A 102 -12.71 18.43 13.95
CA GLY A 102 -12.74 19.40 12.84
C GLY A 102 -11.80 19.03 11.68
N PRO A 103 -11.80 19.87 10.62
CA PRO A 103 -11.01 19.63 9.40
C PRO A 103 -9.50 19.83 9.59
N ASP A 104 -9.06 20.18 10.80
CA ASP A 104 -7.65 20.36 11.18
C ASP A 104 -7.06 19.12 11.82
N VAL A 105 -7.83 18.03 11.89
CA VAL A 105 -7.35 16.77 12.44
C VAL A 105 -6.10 16.27 11.70
N SER A 106 -5.13 15.79 12.46
CA SER A 106 -3.89 15.26 11.89
C SER A 106 -4.14 13.94 11.16
N ASP A 107 -4.08 13.96 9.83
CA ASP A 107 -4.09 12.77 8.99
C ASP A 107 -2.90 11.84 9.28
N ARG A 108 -1.77 12.37 9.75
CA ARG A 108 -0.60 11.60 10.18
C ARG A 108 -0.90 10.74 11.40
N LEU A 109 -1.56 11.33 12.41
CA LEU A 109 -1.94 10.60 13.62
C LEU A 109 -2.94 9.49 13.31
N VAL A 110 -4.00 9.81 12.57
CA VAL A 110 -5.02 8.83 12.16
C VAL A 110 -4.37 7.70 11.36
N ASN A 111 -3.50 8.04 10.41
CA ASN A 111 -2.80 7.06 9.58
C ASN A 111 -1.88 6.14 10.43
N ALA A 112 -1.18 6.69 11.42
CA ALA A 112 -0.34 5.91 12.35
C ALA A 112 -1.18 4.97 13.22
N LEU A 113 -2.37 5.39 13.69
CA LEU A 113 -3.29 4.55 14.45
C LEU A 113 -3.79 3.37 13.61
N PHE A 114 -4.19 3.60 12.35
CA PHE A 114 -4.55 2.53 11.43
C PHE A 114 -3.36 1.64 11.07
N GLY A 115 -2.16 2.22 10.96
CA GLY A 115 -0.92 1.46 10.81
C GLY A 115 -0.68 0.51 11.98
N ALA A 116 -0.85 0.97 13.22
CA ALA A 116 -0.73 0.12 14.40
C ALA A 116 -1.82 -0.97 14.45
N LEU A 117 -3.06 -0.62 14.09
CA LEU A 117 -4.16 -1.59 13.95
C LEU A 117 -3.82 -2.67 12.92
N ASN A 118 -3.21 -2.32 11.80
CA ASN A 118 -2.80 -3.28 10.77
C ASN A 118 -1.80 -4.32 11.28
N VAL A 119 -0.91 -3.96 12.23
CA VAL A 119 0.01 -4.92 12.85
C VAL A 119 -0.76 -5.96 13.67
N ALA A 120 -1.75 -5.54 14.47
CA ALA A 120 -2.60 -6.44 15.22
C ALA A 120 -3.45 -7.33 14.30
N LEU A 121 -4.02 -6.75 13.24
CA LEU A 121 -4.80 -7.49 12.25
C LEU A 121 -3.95 -8.49 11.47
N ALA A 122 -2.69 -8.17 11.16
CA ALA A 122 -1.77 -9.10 10.53
C ALA A 122 -1.48 -10.31 11.44
N TYR A 123 -1.23 -10.07 12.73
CA TYR A 123 -1.10 -11.16 13.69
C TYR A 123 -2.36 -12.05 13.70
N TRP A 124 -3.54 -11.45 13.77
CA TRP A 124 -4.80 -12.19 13.73
C TRP A 124 -5.00 -12.94 12.41
N MET A 125 -4.60 -12.37 11.28
CA MET A 125 -4.63 -13.03 9.97
C MET A 125 -3.78 -14.31 9.99
N PHE A 126 -2.51 -14.25 10.44
CA PHE A 126 -1.66 -15.43 10.50
C PHE A 126 -2.21 -16.49 11.46
N ARG A 127 -2.69 -16.07 12.63
CA ARG A 127 -3.31 -16.97 13.61
C ARG A 127 -4.61 -17.60 13.10
N SER A 128 -5.44 -16.86 12.41
CA SER A 128 -6.70 -17.39 11.87
C SER A 128 -6.44 -18.38 10.73
N VAL A 129 -5.44 -18.12 9.89
CA VAL A 129 -5.01 -19.05 8.85
C VAL A 129 -4.47 -20.36 9.45
N ASP A 130 -3.69 -20.28 10.53
CA ASP A 130 -3.21 -21.48 11.26
C ASP A 130 -4.38 -22.26 11.88
N ARG A 131 -5.25 -21.59 12.63
CA ARG A 131 -6.42 -22.21 13.28
C ARG A 131 -7.43 -22.80 12.31
N SER A 132 -7.56 -22.22 11.11
CA SER A 132 -8.43 -22.76 10.07
C SER A 132 -7.89 -24.04 9.42
N GLY A 133 -6.64 -24.41 9.70
CA GLY A 133 -5.97 -25.55 9.08
C GLY A 133 -5.53 -25.34 7.64
N LEU A 134 -5.71 -24.13 7.08
CA LEU A 134 -5.28 -23.80 5.73
C LEU A 134 -3.75 -23.82 5.59
N ARG A 135 -3.05 -23.35 6.62
CA ARG A 135 -1.58 -23.36 6.69
C ARG A 135 -1.14 -23.40 8.15
N ARG A 136 -0.28 -24.33 8.52
CA ARG A 136 0.34 -24.39 9.84
C ARG A 136 1.39 -23.28 9.96
N ILE A 137 1.24 -22.43 10.99
CA ILE A 137 2.13 -21.30 11.28
C ILE A 137 2.33 -21.24 12.79
N SER A 138 3.57 -21.44 13.24
CA SER A 138 3.89 -21.39 14.67
C SER A 138 3.68 -19.99 15.26
N GLU A 139 3.37 -19.91 16.54
CA GLU A 139 3.14 -18.64 17.23
C GLU A 139 4.29 -17.64 17.05
N PRO A 140 5.58 -18.03 17.26
CA PRO A 140 6.70 -17.11 17.03
C PRO A 140 6.77 -16.63 15.59
N CYS A 141 6.39 -17.47 14.61
CA CYS A 141 6.36 -17.08 13.20
C CYS A 141 5.21 -16.08 12.93
N CYS A 142 4.02 -16.26 13.55
CA CYS A 142 2.92 -15.28 13.44
C CYS A 142 3.32 -13.91 13.96
N VAL A 143 3.96 -13.85 15.13
CA VAL A 143 4.45 -12.60 15.73
C VAL A 143 5.51 -11.96 14.83
N ALA A 144 6.50 -12.74 14.37
CA ALA A 144 7.58 -12.24 13.53
C ALA A 144 7.08 -11.69 12.20
N LEU A 145 6.08 -12.33 11.57
CA LEU A 145 5.48 -11.87 10.32
C LEU A 145 4.59 -10.63 10.52
N ALA A 146 3.92 -10.50 11.67
CA ALA A 146 3.20 -9.28 12.01
C ALA A 146 4.15 -8.09 12.22
N VAL A 147 5.26 -8.30 12.92
CA VAL A 147 6.35 -7.32 13.05
C VAL A 147 6.94 -6.99 11.68
N LEU A 148 7.14 -7.99 10.82
CA LEU A 148 7.61 -7.79 9.45
C LEU A 148 6.66 -6.89 8.66
N LEU A 149 5.33 -7.15 8.68
CA LEU A 149 4.38 -6.26 8.00
C LEU A 149 4.51 -4.84 8.54
N GLY A 150 4.44 -4.68 9.86
CA GLY A 150 4.37 -3.37 10.51
C GLY A 150 5.62 -2.53 10.34
N PHE A 151 6.80 -3.14 10.47
CA PHE A 151 8.07 -2.43 10.61
C PHE A 151 9.12 -2.80 9.55
N GLY A 152 8.99 -3.95 8.90
CA GLY A 152 9.96 -4.46 7.92
C GLY A 152 9.48 -4.43 6.47
N THR A 153 8.39 -3.72 6.19
CA THR A 153 7.88 -3.47 4.84
C THR A 153 7.63 -1.98 4.62
N VAL A 154 7.28 -1.62 3.40
CA VAL A 154 6.86 -0.24 3.06
C VAL A 154 5.66 0.26 3.89
N HIS A 155 4.94 -0.63 4.56
CA HIS A 155 3.87 -0.29 5.48
C HIS A 155 4.34 0.69 6.56
N PHE A 156 5.53 0.48 7.15
CA PHE A 156 6.11 1.38 8.16
C PHE A 156 6.28 2.81 7.62
N PHE A 157 6.90 2.92 6.45
CA PHE A 157 7.09 4.19 5.77
C PHE A 157 5.77 4.93 5.52
N LEU A 158 4.76 4.20 5.04
CA LEU A 158 3.45 4.77 4.75
C LEU A 158 2.70 5.16 6.04
N SER A 159 2.79 4.36 7.09
CA SER A 159 2.12 4.63 8.37
C SER A 159 2.65 5.86 9.09
N CYS A 160 3.95 6.20 8.92
CA CYS A 160 4.57 7.37 9.51
C CYS A 160 4.17 8.70 8.84
N GLY A 161 3.58 8.65 7.64
CA GLY A 161 3.19 9.83 6.88
C GLY A 161 1.67 9.92 6.75
N GLY A 162 1.09 11.11 6.95
CA GLY A 162 -0.23 11.42 6.41
C GLY A 162 -0.12 11.47 4.89
N ARG A 163 -0.76 12.37 4.23
CA ARG A 163 -0.87 12.54 2.79
C ARG A 163 -1.86 11.57 2.16
N ILE A 164 -2.50 12.06 1.16
CA ILE A 164 -3.57 11.36 0.44
C ILE A 164 -3.16 9.96 -0.06
N TRP A 165 -1.95 9.84 -0.63
CA TRP A 165 -1.46 8.57 -1.19
C TRP A 165 -1.27 7.47 -0.14
N PHE A 166 -0.81 7.85 1.05
CA PHE A 166 -0.43 6.92 2.11
C PHE A 166 -1.65 6.49 2.90
N ALA A 167 -2.52 7.43 3.24
CA ALA A 167 -3.76 7.14 3.95
C ALA A 167 -4.67 6.19 3.16
N ALA A 168 -4.79 6.36 1.84
CA ALA A 168 -5.51 5.44 0.97
C ALA A 168 -4.96 4.00 1.07
N GLN A 169 -3.63 3.83 1.06
CA GLN A 169 -3.02 2.50 1.13
C GLN A 169 -3.16 1.85 2.50
N ILE A 170 -2.98 2.61 3.58
CA ILE A 170 -3.11 2.08 4.95
C ILE A 170 -4.56 1.67 5.24
N ALA A 171 -5.55 2.50 4.90
CA ALA A 171 -6.97 2.18 5.06
C ALA A 171 -7.36 0.94 4.22
N THR A 172 -6.88 0.85 2.99
CA THR A 172 -7.08 -0.33 2.12
C THR A 172 -6.50 -1.60 2.76
N THR A 173 -5.28 -1.51 3.30
CA THR A 173 -4.63 -2.64 3.99
C THR A 173 -5.46 -3.10 5.19
N THR A 174 -6.02 -2.16 5.96
CA THR A 174 -6.91 -2.48 7.10
C THR A 174 -8.13 -3.30 6.63
N ALA A 175 -8.83 -2.82 5.61
CA ALA A 175 -10.02 -3.50 5.07
C ALA A 175 -9.66 -4.88 4.48
N LEU A 176 -8.53 -4.99 3.78
CA LEU A 176 -8.04 -6.23 3.19
C LEU A 176 -7.67 -7.26 4.27
N LEU A 177 -6.93 -6.86 5.32
CA LEU A 177 -6.58 -7.74 6.43
C LEU A 177 -7.84 -8.22 7.18
N LEU A 178 -8.79 -7.31 7.47
CA LEU A 178 -10.08 -7.66 8.07
C LEU A 178 -10.84 -8.66 7.22
N SER A 179 -10.89 -8.48 5.90
CA SER A 179 -11.59 -9.41 5.00
C SER A 179 -11.00 -10.82 5.06
N ILE A 180 -9.65 -10.94 5.09
CA ILE A 180 -8.96 -12.23 5.20
C ILE A 180 -9.20 -12.86 6.58
N VAL A 181 -9.16 -12.06 7.67
CA VAL A 181 -9.45 -12.54 9.03
C VAL A 181 -10.88 -13.09 9.10
N VAL A 182 -11.88 -12.34 8.61
CA VAL A 182 -13.28 -12.80 8.59
C VAL A 182 -13.43 -14.05 7.74
N LEU A 183 -12.77 -14.12 6.59
CA LEU A 183 -12.78 -15.30 5.72
C LEU A 183 -12.25 -16.55 6.43
N THR A 184 -11.21 -16.42 7.22
CA THR A 184 -10.48 -17.57 7.80
C THR A 184 -10.91 -17.92 9.23
N ALA A 185 -11.28 -16.93 10.05
CA ALA A 185 -11.71 -17.12 11.44
C ALA A 185 -13.23 -17.26 11.59
N GLY A 186 -14.01 -16.66 10.70
CA GLY A 186 -15.46 -16.60 10.85
C GLY A 186 -16.15 -17.97 10.65
N PRO A 187 -17.35 -18.15 11.24
CA PRO A 187 -18.14 -19.36 11.06
C PRO A 187 -18.56 -19.54 9.58
N ASN A 188 -18.89 -20.76 9.25
CA ASN A 188 -19.23 -21.18 7.87
C ASN A 188 -20.66 -20.78 7.50
N SER A 189 -20.96 -19.48 7.42
CA SER A 189 -22.29 -18.94 7.17
C SER A 189 -22.30 -17.95 6.01
N ALA A 190 -23.44 -17.81 5.34
CA ALA A 190 -23.64 -16.81 4.30
C ALA A 190 -23.38 -15.37 4.82
N ARG A 191 -23.75 -15.10 6.08
CA ARG A 191 -23.49 -13.80 6.74
C ARG A 191 -21.99 -13.50 6.85
N THR A 192 -21.19 -14.49 7.23
CA THR A 192 -19.72 -14.35 7.29
C THR A 192 -19.13 -14.03 5.93
N TYR A 193 -19.59 -14.72 4.87
CA TYR A 193 -19.08 -14.45 3.52
C TYR A 193 -19.58 -13.13 2.98
N ALA A 194 -20.80 -12.69 3.31
CA ALA A 194 -21.28 -11.36 2.99
C ALA A 194 -20.46 -10.26 3.66
N LEU A 195 -20.15 -10.41 4.96
CA LEU A 195 -19.25 -9.48 5.68
C LEU A 195 -17.86 -9.48 5.08
N CYS A 196 -17.31 -10.65 4.75
CA CYS A 196 -16.01 -10.76 4.07
C CYS A 196 -16.03 -10.01 2.73
N GLY A 197 -17.09 -10.18 1.94
CA GLY A 197 -17.29 -9.47 0.66
C GLY A 197 -17.44 -7.95 0.85
N ALA A 198 -18.14 -7.51 1.89
CA ALA A 198 -18.28 -6.09 2.20
C ALA A 198 -16.93 -5.45 2.58
N LEU A 199 -16.11 -6.13 3.39
CA LEU A 199 -14.77 -5.66 3.76
C LEU A 199 -13.81 -5.67 2.58
N PHE A 200 -13.87 -6.69 1.71
CA PHE A 200 -13.09 -6.71 0.48
C PHE A 200 -13.57 -5.63 -0.50
N GLY A 201 -14.88 -5.41 -0.61
CA GLY A 201 -15.46 -4.30 -1.36
C GLY A 201 -15.00 -2.94 -0.83
N ALA A 202 -14.92 -2.77 0.49
CA ALA A 202 -14.33 -1.58 1.09
C ALA A 202 -12.85 -1.41 0.69
N ALA A 203 -12.06 -2.50 0.67
CA ALA A 203 -10.67 -2.43 0.19
C ALA A 203 -10.59 -1.97 -1.29
N ILE A 204 -11.52 -2.42 -2.16
CA ILE A 204 -11.63 -1.95 -3.56
C ILE A 204 -11.96 -0.45 -3.61
N LEU A 205 -12.87 0.02 -2.73
CA LEU A 205 -13.19 1.44 -2.58
C LEU A 205 -12.05 2.28 -1.96
N GLY A 206 -10.96 1.65 -1.55
CA GLY A 206 -9.71 2.31 -1.19
C GLY A 206 -8.71 2.32 -2.34
N ARG A 207 -8.58 1.19 -3.05
CA ARG A 207 -7.66 1.03 -4.19
C ARG A 207 -8.20 -0.01 -5.16
N ASN A 208 -8.50 0.42 -6.38
CA ASN A 208 -9.11 -0.44 -7.41
C ASN A 208 -8.23 -1.64 -7.80
N THR A 209 -6.90 -1.54 -7.67
CA THR A 209 -5.94 -2.63 -7.95
C THR A 209 -6.19 -3.87 -7.11
N VAL A 210 -6.74 -3.73 -5.91
CA VAL A 210 -7.03 -4.84 -4.99
C VAL A 210 -8.12 -5.76 -5.53
N LEU A 211 -9.01 -5.28 -6.42
CA LEU A 211 -10.00 -6.12 -7.11
C LEU A 211 -9.37 -7.36 -7.75
N LEU A 212 -8.16 -7.22 -8.28
CA LEU A 212 -7.44 -8.30 -8.95
C LEU A 212 -7.08 -9.46 -8.00
N ALA A 213 -7.08 -9.23 -6.69
CA ALA A 213 -6.92 -10.29 -5.69
C ALA A 213 -8.21 -11.11 -5.45
N GLY A 214 -9.32 -10.75 -6.10
CA GLY A 214 -10.65 -11.31 -5.85
C GLY A 214 -10.74 -12.83 -6.00
N LEU A 215 -9.92 -13.44 -6.86
CA LEU A 215 -9.91 -14.90 -7.05
C LEU A 215 -9.40 -15.69 -5.82
N PHE A 216 -8.66 -15.07 -4.93
CA PHE A 216 -8.27 -15.68 -3.66
C PHE A 216 -9.49 -16.18 -2.87
N TYR A 217 -10.55 -15.40 -2.78
CA TYR A 217 -11.69 -15.66 -1.91
C TYR A 217 -12.51 -16.89 -2.30
N PRO A 218 -12.99 -17.06 -3.55
CA PRO A 218 -13.75 -18.25 -3.93
C PRO A 218 -12.90 -19.52 -3.81
N ILE A 219 -11.60 -19.47 -4.07
CA ILE A 219 -10.72 -20.63 -3.89
C ILE A 219 -10.65 -21.01 -2.41
N VAL A 220 -10.45 -20.04 -1.49
CA VAL A 220 -10.43 -20.34 -0.04
C VAL A 220 -11.80 -20.80 0.46
N ILE A 221 -12.91 -20.21 -0.02
CA ILE A 221 -14.28 -20.71 0.28
C ILE A 221 -14.39 -22.17 -0.14
N TRP A 222 -13.93 -22.54 -1.33
CA TRP A 222 -13.93 -23.93 -1.78
C TRP A 222 -13.11 -24.84 -0.88
N LEU A 223 -11.89 -24.45 -0.51
CA LEU A 223 -10.99 -25.25 0.33
C LEU A 223 -11.59 -25.51 1.72
N ARG A 224 -12.26 -24.56 2.29
CA ARG A 224 -12.93 -24.70 3.61
C ARG A 224 -14.13 -25.66 3.56
N HIS A 225 -14.64 -25.98 2.37
CA HIS A 225 -15.83 -26.79 2.17
C HIS A 225 -15.60 -28.07 1.37
N ARG A 226 -14.36 -28.38 1.03
CA ARG A 226 -14.03 -29.52 0.18
C ARG A 226 -14.50 -30.88 0.73
N ASN A 227 -14.71 -30.96 2.04
CA ASN A 227 -15.10 -32.20 2.72
C ASN A 227 -16.63 -32.34 2.90
N GLU A 228 -17.41 -31.33 2.51
CA GLU A 228 -18.88 -31.45 2.54
C GLU A 228 -19.36 -32.41 1.44
N LYS A 229 -20.14 -33.44 1.86
CA LYS A 229 -20.60 -34.51 0.94
C LYS A 229 -21.94 -34.18 0.28
N ILE A 230 -22.83 -33.47 1.00
CA ILE A 230 -24.20 -33.20 0.56
C ILE A 230 -24.32 -31.79 0.02
N ASP A 231 -24.93 -31.61 -1.15
CA ASP A 231 -25.20 -30.30 -1.79
C ASP A 231 -23.99 -29.36 -1.89
N ARG A 232 -22.80 -29.92 -1.99
CA ARG A 232 -21.54 -29.16 -1.99
C ARG A 232 -21.53 -28.00 -2.97
N LEU A 233 -21.93 -28.25 -4.21
CA LEU A 233 -21.90 -27.23 -5.28
C LEU A 233 -22.92 -26.12 -5.00
N ARG A 234 -24.14 -26.47 -4.57
CA ARG A 234 -25.19 -25.51 -4.22
C ARG A 234 -24.74 -24.63 -3.04
N ARG A 235 -24.21 -25.20 -1.98
CA ARG A 235 -23.70 -24.45 -0.81
C ARG A 235 -22.54 -23.56 -1.18
N PHE A 236 -21.62 -24.05 -2.01
CA PHE A 236 -20.52 -23.25 -2.55
C PHE A 236 -21.03 -22.06 -3.33
N ALA A 237 -21.99 -22.27 -4.25
CA ALA A 237 -22.61 -21.19 -5.03
C ALA A 237 -23.26 -20.14 -4.12
N ILE A 238 -24.05 -20.55 -3.11
CA ILE A 238 -24.66 -19.62 -2.14
C ILE A 238 -23.62 -18.77 -1.43
N ARG A 239 -22.48 -19.36 -1.00
CA ARG A 239 -21.43 -18.68 -0.27
C ARG A 239 -20.63 -17.72 -1.15
N VAL A 240 -20.33 -18.13 -2.38
CA VAL A 240 -19.66 -17.27 -3.35
C VAL A 240 -20.58 -16.12 -3.76
N THR A 241 -21.87 -16.36 -3.93
CA THR A 241 -22.87 -15.30 -4.18
C THR A 241 -22.96 -14.34 -2.99
N ALA A 242 -23.02 -14.87 -1.75
CA ALA A 242 -23.03 -14.05 -0.55
C ALA A 242 -21.79 -13.15 -0.43
N PHE A 243 -20.60 -13.65 -0.81
CA PHE A 243 -19.38 -12.84 -0.92
C PHE A 243 -19.44 -11.85 -2.08
N GLY A 244 -19.88 -12.29 -3.25
CA GLY A 244 -19.83 -11.52 -4.49
C GLY A 244 -20.82 -10.35 -4.54
N LEU A 245 -22.01 -10.46 -3.92
CA LEU A 245 -23.01 -9.38 -3.94
C LEU A 245 -22.49 -8.07 -3.31
N PRO A 246 -21.89 -8.05 -2.10
CA PRO A 246 -21.30 -6.83 -1.56
C PRO A 246 -20.12 -6.31 -2.39
N VAL A 247 -19.33 -7.19 -3.00
CA VAL A 247 -18.23 -6.79 -3.91
C VAL A 247 -18.79 -6.10 -5.15
N LEU A 248 -19.85 -6.66 -5.75
CA LEU A 248 -20.53 -6.05 -6.89
C LEU A 248 -21.10 -4.68 -6.52
N LEU A 249 -21.75 -4.59 -5.34
CA LEU A 249 -22.26 -3.31 -4.85
C LEU A 249 -21.15 -2.28 -4.68
N ALA A 250 -20.01 -2.65 -4.13
CA ALA A 250 -18.84 -1.76 -4.02
C ALA A 250 -18.35 -1.30 -5.40
N GLY A 251 -18.33 -2.19 -6.40
CA GLY A 251 -18.04 -1.84 -7.78
C GLY A 251 -19.01 -0.82 -8.35
N ILE A 252 -20.32 -1.06 -8.19
CA ILE A 252 -21.38 -0.13 -8.62
C ILE A 252 -21.23 1.24 -7.93
N LEU A 253 -20.97 1.24 -6.61
CA LEU A 253 -20.75 2.48 -5.85
C LEU A 253 -19.53 3.25 -6.36
N ASN A 254 -18.44 2.55 -6.72
CA ASN A 254 -17.26 3.19 -7.29
C ASN A 254 -17.53 3.84 -8.64
N LEU A 255 -18.27 3.16 -9.52
CA LEU A 255 -18.67 3.70 -10.82
C LEU A 255 -19.63 4.89 -10.67
N ALA A 256 -20.59 4.79 -9.76
CA ALA A 256 -21.51 5.89 -9.44
C ALA A 256 -20.76 7.10 -8.84
N TYR A 257 -19.78 6.86 -7.98
CA TYR A 257 -18.93 7.90 -7.41
C TYR A 257 -18.08 8.61 -8.48
N ASN A 258 -17.56 7.87 -9.46
CA ASN A 258 -16.87 8.46 -10.60
C ASN A 258 -17.80 9.33 -11.44
N TYR A 259 -18.99 8.79 -11.77
CA TYR A 259 -20.00 9.52 -12.54
C TYR A 259 -20.42 10.82 -11.87
N ALA A 260 -20.66 10.78 -10.56
CA ALA A 260 -21.09 11.95 -9.80
C ALA A 260 -20.02 13.06 -9.73
N ARG A 261 -18.73 12.73 -9.81
CA ARG A 261 -17.61 13.68 -9.80
C ARG A 261 -17.22 14.18 -11.18
N PHE A 262 -17.20 13.29 -12.17
CA PHE A 262 -16.58 13.50 -13.46
C PHE A 262 -17.51 13.37 -14.66
N GLY A 263 -18.79 13.01 -14.46
CA GLY A 263 -19.77 12.84 -15.53
C GLY A 263 -19.57 11.55 -16.37
N SER A 264 -18.60 10.70 -16.00
CA SER A 264 -18.35 9.42 -16.67
C SER A 264 -18.03 8.33 -15.64
N ILE A 265 -18.59 7.14 -15.81
CA ILE A 265 -18.33 5.99 -14.94
C ILE A 265 -16.88 5.48 -15.05
N PHE A 266 -16.23 5.71 -16.20
CA PHE A 266 -14.87 5.25 -16.46
C PHE A 266 -13.80 6.30 -16.18
N GLU A 267 -14.18 7.58 -15.99
CA GLU A 267 -13.22 8.62 -15.63
C GLU A 267 -12.88 8.50 -14.13
N THR A 268 -11.62 8.25 -13.85
CA THR A 268 -11.12 8.13 -12.48
C THR A 268 -10.58 9.46 -11.92
N GLY A 269 -10.49 10.48 -12.76
CA GLY A 269 -9.88 11.77 -12.44
C GLY A 269 -8.36 11.81 -12.58
N GLN A 270 -7.70 10.69 -12.86
CA GLN A 270 -6.23 10.64 -13.02
C GLN A 270 -5.75 11.41 -14.26
N GLY A 271 -6.54 11.40 -15.35
CA GLY A 271 -6.19 12.08 -16.59
C GLY A 271 -6.37 13.62 -16.52
N ILE A 272 -7.20 14.07 -15.59
CA ILE A 272 -7.50 15.51 -15.41
C ILE A 272 -6.91 16.07 -14.11
N ALA A 273 -6.10 15.30 -13.41
CA ALA A 273 -5.45 15.75 -12.18
C ALA A 273 -4.26 16.67 -12.48
N VAL A 274 -4.14 17.72 -11.66
CA VAL A 274 -3.04 18.70 -11.78
C VAL A 274 -1.79 18.14 -11.13
N HIS A 275 -0.76 17.87 -11.93
CA HIS A 275 0.52 17.36 -11.46
C HIS A 275 1.57 18.47 -11.43
N THR A 276 1.69 19.18 -10.30
CA THR A 276 2.69 20.22 -10.10
C THR A 276 3.95 19.64 -9.44
N GLY A 277 4.98 19.32 -10.20
CA GLY A 277 6.27 18.87 -9.67
C GLY A 277 6.49 17.35 -9.67
N GLY A 278 5.68 16.58 -10.40
CA GLY A 278 5.98 15.20 -10.79
C GLY A 278 7.10 15.14 -11.81
N ALA A 279 7.71 13.97 -12.02
CA ALA A 279 8.60 13.78 -13.15
C ALA A 279 7.80 13.99 -14.46
N PRO A 280 8.26 14.84 -15.40
CA PRO A 280 7.54 15.14 -16.64
C PRO A 280 7.09 13.88 -17.40
N ARG A 281 7.88 12.81 -17.32
CA ARG A 281 7.58 11.51 -17.92
C ARG A 281 6.22 10.90 -17.52
N PHE A 282 5.72 11.17 -16.30
CA PHE A 282 4.44 10.59 -15.87
C PHE A 282 3.26 11.17 -16.65
N VAL A 283 3.34 12.42 -17.07
CA VAL A 283 2.34 13.06 -17.93
C VAL A 283 2.53 12.59 -19.37
N GLU A 284 3.74 12.68 -19.89
CA GLU A 284 4.08 12.28 -21.26
C GLU A 284 3.80 10.79 -21.53
N ASP A 285 4.14 9.91 -20.57
CA ASP A 285 3.88 8.48 -20.69
C ASP A 285 2.37 8.19 -20.66
N TYR A 286 1.61 8.91 -19.83
CA TYR A 286 0.15 8.75 -19.78
C TYR A 286 -0.51 9.15 -21.10
N ASP A 287 -0.11 10.29 -21.66
CA ASP A 287 -0.69 10.80 -22.91
C ASP A 287 -0.38 9.86 -24.10
N ARG A 288 0.80 9.21 -24.09
CA ARG A 288 1.23 8.31 -25.17
C ARG A 288 0.74 6.88 -25.03
N HIS A 289 0.69 6.35 -23.82
CA HIS A 289 0.56 4.91 -23.59
C HIS A 289 -0.57 4.54 -22.63
N GLY A 290 -1.23 5.54 -22.02
CA GLY A 290 -2.31 5.34 -21.05
C GLY A 290 -1.83 4.83 -19.70
N THR A 291 -2.77 4.38 -18.88
CA THR A 291 -2.52 3.98 -17.49
C THR A 291 -1.75 2.67 -17.35
N PHE A 292 -2.03 1.69 -18.23
CA PHE A 292 -1.42 0.35 -18.21
C PHE A 292 -0.90 0.00 -19.60
N ASN A 293 0.40 -0.33 -19.70
CA ASN A 293 1.01 -0.70 -20.95
C ASN A 293 2.26 -1.56 -20.71
N LEU A 294 2.56 -2.47 -21.66
CA LEU A 294 3.77 -3.30 -21.63
C LEU A 294 5.07 -2.46 -21.72
N VAL A 295 5.01 -1.25 -22.25
CA VAL A 295 6.17 -0.34 -22.35
C VAL A 295 6.75 0.01 -20.95
N TYR A 296 5.93 -0.04 -19.91
CA TYR A 296 6.36 0.23 -18.54
C TYR A 296 7.08 -0.94 -17.86
N LEU A 297 6.90 -2.17 -18.38
CA LEU A 297 7.39 -3.40 -17.76
C LEU A 297 8.91 -3.39 -17.49
N PRO A 298 9.79 -3.02 -18.44
CA PRO A 298 11.24 -3.03 -18.16
C PRO A 298 11.65 -2.07 -17.05
N THR A 299 11.07 -0.86 -17.05
CA THR A 299 11.34 0.16 -16.02
C THR A 299 10.84 -0.31 -14.66
N ASN A 300 9.61 -0.80 -14.57
CA ASN A 300 9.04 -1.27 -13.32
C ASN A 300 9.77 -2.51 -12.79
N LEU A 301 10.11 -3.48 -13.63
CA LEU A 301 10.95 -4.62 -13.23
C LEU A 301 12.27 -4.18 -12.62
N LYS A 302 12.95 -3.20 -13.24
CA LYS A 302 14.20 -2.64 -12.71
C LYS A 302 14.00 -2.11 -11.29
N TYR A 303 12.98 -1.27 -11.06
CA TYR A 303 12.73 -0.66 -9.76
C TYR A 303 12.22 -1.66 -8.72
N TYR A 304 11.39 -2.62 -9.12
CA TYR A 304 10.88 -3.62 -8.19
C TYR A 304 11.91 -4.67 -7.78
N LEU A 305 12.82 -5.06 -8.69
CA LEU A 305 13.72 -6.19 -8.46
C LEU A 305 15.16 -5.77 -8.20
N TRP A 306 15.70 -4.78 -8.93
CA TRP A 306 17.14 -4.52 -8.98
C TRP A 306 17.56 -3.11 -8.57
N ASN A 307 16.65 -2.16 -8.35
CA ASN A 307 17.08 -0.82 -8.02
C ASN A 307 17.63 -0.74 -6.59
N TRP A 308 18.93 -0.48 -6.46
CA TRP A 308 19.65 -0.36 -5.20
C TRP A 308 20.46 0.95 -5.18
N ARG A 309 19.93 1.99 -5.82
CA ARG A 309 20.64 3.25 -5.99
C ARG A 309 20.22 4.25 -4.92
N PHE A 310 21.22 4.95 -4.41
CA PHE A 310 21.06 6.13 -3.59
C PHE A 310 21.75 7.30 -4.31
N PRO A 311 21.05 7.96 -5.26
CA PRO A 311 21.63 9.06 -6.02
C PRO A 311 22.04 10.22 -5.11
N VAL A 312 23.10 10.94 -5.49
CA VAL A 312 23.55 12.15 -4.80
C VAL A 312 22.80 13.35 -5.37
N GLN A 313 22.07 14.06 -4.53
CA GLN A 313 21.45 15.35 -4.85
C GLN A 313 21.94 16.40 -3.84
N ASN A 314 22.46 17.52 -4.33
CA ASN A 314 23.00 18.61 -3.51
C ASN A 314 24.05 18.14 -2.48
N GLY A 315 24.97 17.27 -2.89
CA GLY A 315 26.00 16.71 -2.01
C GLY A 315 25.51 15.70 -0.97
N ARG A 316 24.24 15.31 -1.02
CA ARG A 316 23.64 14.30 -0.12
C ARG A 316 23.14 13.12 -0.91
N ARG A 317 23.44 11.90 -0.42
CA ARG A 317 22.80 10.71 -0.99
C ARG A 317 21.37 10.62 -0.48
N MET A 318 20.43 10.67 -1.40
CA MET A 318 19.01 10.48 -1.14
C MET A 318 18.59 9.14 -1.72
N GLY A 319 17.58 8.49 -1.13
CA GLY A 319 16.93 7.35 -1.78
C GLY A 319 16.42 7.75 -3.16
N ASP A 320 16.49 6.82 -4.12
CA ASP A 320 15.86 7.05 -5.41
C ASP A 320 14.36 7.24 -5.20
N LEU A 321 13.82 8.38 -5.60
CA LEU A 321 12.41 8.73 -5.42
C LEU A 321 11.45 7.77 -6.14
N GLU A 322 11.95 7.01 -7.10
CA GLU A 322 11.20 5.93 -7.77
C GLU A 322 11.09 4.65 -6.92
N GLY A 323 11.82 4.57 -5.82
CA GLY A 323 11.85 3.44 -4.90
C GLY A 323 13.01 2.48 -5.13
N ASN A 324 13.23 1.62 -4.15
CA ASN A 324 14.26 0.60 -4.13
C ASN A 324 13.67 -0.81 -4.25
N SER A 325 14.53 -1.77 -4.64
CA SER A 325 14.17 -3.19 -4.78
C SER A 325 13.36 -3.71 -3.59
N MET A 326 12.30 -4.46 -3.87
CA MET A 326 11.48 -5.09 -2.83
C MET A 326 12.29 -6.07 -1.97
N PHE A 327 13.33 -6.69 -2.52
CA PHE A 327 14.21 -7.60 -1.79
C PHE A 327 15.22 -6.86 -0.90
N LEU A 328 15.59 -5.62 -1.25
CA LEU A 328 16.38 -4.76 -0.40
C LEU A 328 15.55 -4.21 0.76
N VAL A 329 14.35 -3.72 0.45
CA VAL A 329 13.45 -3.10 1.44
C VAL A 329 12.84 -4.14 2.37
N THR A 330 12.52 -5.34 1.83
CA THR A 330 11.90 -6.44 2.57
C THR A 330 12.59 -7.77 2.25
N PRO A 331 13.83 -8.00 2.74
CA PRO A 331 14.61 -9.20 2.45
C PRO A 331 13.89 -10.53 2.68
N PRO A 332 12.95 -10.69 3.65
CA PRO A 332 12.21 -11.94 3.80
C PRO A 332 11.37 -12.36 2.59
N LEU A 333 11.09 -11.45 1.62
CA LEU A 333 10.47 -11.83 0.35
C LEU A 333 11.31 -12.84 -0.45
N LEU A 334 12.60 -13.00 -0.15
CA LEU A 334 13.43 -14.07 -0.72
C LEU A 334 12.88 -15.48 -0.43
N TYR A 335 12.10 -15.65 0.65
CA TYR A 335 11.42 -16.91 0.93
C TYR A 335 10.37 -17.30 -0.12
N LEU A 336 9.94 -16.38 -0.98
CA LEU A 336 9.07 -16.69 -2.12
C LEU A 336 9.72 -17.71 -3.10
N PHE A 337 11.04 -17.67 -3.24
CA PHE A 337 11.79 -18.63 -4.08
C PHE A 337 11.91 -20.01 -3.45
N LEU A 338 11.58 -20.14 -2.17
CA LEU A 338 11.66 -21.39 -1.41
C LEU A 338 10.31 -22.11 -1.31
N ILE A 339 9.26 -21.60 -1.94
CA ILE A 339 7.97 -22.27 -2.04
C ILE A 339 8.18 -23.53 -2.88
N ARG A 340 8.14 -24.71 -2.23
CA ARG A 340 8.34 -26.00 -2.88
C ARG A 340 7.22 -26.27 -3.89
N ARG A 341 7.52 -27.03 -4.95
CA ARG A 341 6.64 -27.41 -6.08
C ARG A 341 5.34 -28.15 -5.70
N ARG A 342 5.10 -28.51 -4.46
CA ARG A 342 3.80 -29.02 -4.01
C ARG A 342 2.87 -27.83 -3.79
N TRP A 343 2.23 -27.47 -4.85
CA TRP A 343 1.24 -26.41 -4.87
C TRP A 343 -0.06 -26.98 -4.30
N ASP A 344 -0.26 -26.83 -3.01
CA ASP A 344 -1.56 -27.10 -2.43
C ASP A 344 -2.56 -26.00 -2.81
N GLY A 345 -3.83 -26.29 -2.64
CA GLY A 345 -4.90 -25.37 -3.03
C GLY A 345 -4.80 -23.99 -2.35
N PHE A 346 -4.25 -23.91 -1.13
CA PHE A 346 -4.07 -22.63 -0.45
C PHE A 346 -2.93 -21.80 -1.04
N THR A 347 -1.83 -22.43 -1.42
CA THR A 347 -0.74 -21.77 -2.16
C THR A 347 -1.25 -21.23 -3.50
N VAL A 348 -2.07 -22.00 -4.23
CA VAL A 348 -2.71 -21.52 -5.47
C VAL A 348 -3.60 -20.31 -5.19
N ALA A 349 -4.43 -20.34 -4.14
CA ALA A 349 -5.26 -19.21 -3.75
C ALA A 349 -4.43 -17.94 -3.49
N LEU A 350 -3.31 -18.07 -2.74
CA LEU A 350 -2.41 -16.96 -2.43
C LEU A 350 -1.76 -16.38 -3.70
N LEU A 351 -1.35 -17.25 -4.63
CA LEU A 351 -0.81 -16.81 -5.92
C LEU A 351 -1.88 -16.09 -6.76
N CYS A 352 -3.12 -16.58 -6.77
CA CYS A 352 -4.25 -15.89 -7.41
C CYS A 352 -4.58 -14.55 -6.75
N GLY A 353 -4.25 -14.37 -5.47
CA GLY A 353 -4.36 -13.09 -4.78
C GLY A 353 -3.21 -12.12 -5.07
N ALA A 354 -1.97 -12.63 -5.17
CA ALA A 354 -0.78 -11.78 -5.29
C ALA A 354 -0.41 -11.46 -6.75
N VAL A 355 -0.36 -12.49 -7.63
CA VAL A 355 0.23 -12.37 -8.97
C VAL A 355 -0.51 -11.38 -9.86
N PRO A 356 -1.87 -11.38 -9.95
CA PRO A 356 -2.56 -10.41 -10.79
C PRO A 356 -2.35 -8.97 -10.33
N VAL A 357 -2.30 -8.73 -9.01
CA VAL A 357 -2.01 -7.40 -8.45
C VAL A 357 -0.59 -6.97 -8.83
N VAL A 358 0.41 -7.81 -8.58
CA VAL A 358 1.82 -7.50 -8.93
C VAL A 358 1.97 -7.30 -10.45
N ALA A 359 1.33 -8.12 -11.27
CA ALA A 359 1.36 -7.96 -12.72
C ALA A 359 0.79 -6.60 -13.16
N ALA A 360 -0.35 -6.18 -12.60
CA ALA A 360 -0.91 -4.86 -12.88
C ALA A 360 0.05 -3.73 -12.45
N LEU A 361 0.70 -3.86 -11.28
CA LEU A 361 1.68 -2.87 -10.83
C LEU A 361 2.90 -2.78 -11.76
N LEU A 362 3.34 -3.89 -12.33
CA LEU A 362 4.45 -3.92 -13.30
C LEU A 362 4.07 -3.29 -14.65
N LEU A 363 2.78 -3.28 -14.99
CA LEU A 363 2.25 -2.67 -16.21
C LEU A 363 1.77 -1.23 -16.00
N PHE A 364 1.77 -0.73 -14.76
CA PHE A 364 1.29 0.60 -14.43
C PHE A 364 2.31 1.68 -14.80
N ARG A 365 1.84 2.85 -15.25
CA ARG A 365 2.65 3.99 -15.74
C ARG A 365 3.67 4.54 -14.73
N ALA A 366 3.48 4.30 -13.44
CA ALA A 366 4.30 4.87 -12.37
C ALA A 366 4.76 3.80 -11.39
N THR A 367 6.01 3.91 -10.93
CA THR A 367 6.55 3.08 -9.84
C THR A 367 5.94 3.43 -8.49
N GLY A 368 5.39 4.64 -8.36
CA GLY A 368 4.84 5.22 -7.12
C GLY A 368 5.38 6.59 -6.78
N PHE A 369 6.61 6.90 -7.17
CA PHE A 369 7.34 8.15 -6.95
C PHE A 369 7.28 8.71 -5.51
N SER A 370 8.27 9.51 -5.12
CA SER A 370 8.39 10.09 -3.76
C SER A 370 8.21 9.04 -2.66
N GLN A 371 8.99 7.98 -2.75
CA GLN A 371 8.93 6.80 -1.89
C GLN A 371 10.33 6.25 -1.60
N PHE A 372 10.48 5.53 -0.47
CA PHE A 372 11.69 4.79 -0.16
C PHE A 372 11.71 3.41 -0.83
N GLY A 373 10.62 2.67 -0.75
CA GLY A 373 10.42 1.37 -1.38
C GLY A 373 9.16 1.37 -2.23
N ASN A 374 8.91 0.30 -2.98
CA ASN A 374 7.77 0.18 -3.89
C ASN A 374 6.45 0.11 -3.12
N ARG A 375 5.88 1.27 -2.78
CA ARG A 375 4.71 1.41 -1.91
C ARG A 375 3.46 0.72 -2.45
N TYR A 376 3.29 0.63 -3.76
CA TYR A 376 2.13 -0.05 -4.35
C TYR A 376 2.12 -1.55 -4.07
N LEU A 377 3.28 -2.15 -3.77
CA LEU A 377 3.36 -3.57 -3.41
C LEU A 377 2.55 -3.89 -2.12
N LEU A 378 2.20 -2.88 -1.33
CA LEU A 378 1.37 -3.05 -0.14
C LEU A 378 0.00 -3.65 -0.47
N ASP A 379 -0.54 -3.40 -1.68
CA ASP A 379 -1.82 -3.97 -2.15
C ASP A 379 -1.78 -5.51 -2.24
N ALA A 380 -0.61 -6.10 -2.47
CA ALA A 380 -0.40 -7.55 -2.51
C ALA A 380 0.24 -8.11 -1.22
N MET A 381 0.70 -7.25 -0.30
CA MET A 381 1.56 -7.65 0.82
C MET A 381 0.94 -8.71 1.74
N PRO A 382 -0.35 -8.69 2.11
CA PRO A 382 -0.94 -9.75 2.93
C PRO A 382 -0.79 -11.14 2.30
N PHE A 383 -0.99 -11.27 1.00
CA PHE A 383 -0.84 -12.53 0.27
C PHE A 383 0.64 -12.93 0.15
N LEU A 384 1.52 -11.96 -0.14
CA LEU A 384 2.97 -12.20 -0.23
C LEU A 384 3.54 -12.69 1.10
N LEU A 385 3.12 -12.13 2.23
CA LEU A 385 3.60 -12.57 3.54
C LEU A 385 3.06 -13.95 3.94
N LEU A 386 1.86 -14.32 3.53
CA LEU A 386 1.37 -15.69 3.66
C LEU A 386 2.15 -16.68 2.77
N LEU A 387 2.58 -16.25 1.58
CA LEU A 387 3.50 -17.01 0.74
C LEU A 387 4.90 -17.10 1.38
N VAL A 388 5.40 -16.04 2.00
CA VAL A 388 6.64 -16.04 2.80
C VAL A 388 6.52 -17.04 3.95
N ALA A 389 5.42 -17.05 4.69
CA ALA A 389 5.14 -18.05 5.73
C ALA A 389 5.20 -19.48 5.16
N THR A 390 4.68 -19.67 3.95
CA THR A 390 4.75 -20.96 3.24
C THR A 390 6.20 -21.35 2.92
N GLY A 391 7.00 -20.42 2.39
CA GLY A 391 8.43 -20.62 2.12
C GLY A 391 9.26 -20.87 3.39
N MET A 392 8.88 -20.26 4.51
CA MET A 392 9.43 -20.49 5.84
C MET A 392 8.95 -21.81 6.49
N LYS A 393 8.10 -22.59 5.81
CA LYS A 393 7.43 -23.79 6.34
C LYS A 393 6.64 -23.52 7.64
N GLY A 394 6.15 -22.31 7.83
CA GLY A 394 5.42 -21.87 9.02
C GLY A 394 6.25 -21.78 10.31
N ARG A 395 7.58 -21.79 10.23
CA ARG A 395 8.49 -21.75 11.39
C ARG A 395 9.45 -20.58 11.29
N LEU A 396 9.73 -19.95 12.42
CA LEU A 396 10.74 -18.91 12.52
C LEU A 396 12.12 -19.57 12.69
N SER A 397 12.88 -19.69 11.60
CA SER A 397 14.28 -20.13 11.63
C SER A 397 15.22 -18.96 11.93
N PHE A 398 16.45 -19.25 12.35
CA PHE A 398 17.45 -18.21 12.59
C PHE A 398 17.71 -17.33 11.35
N PRO A 399 17.87 -17.85 10.11
CA PRO A 399 18.00 -17.03 8.92
C PRO A 399 16.77 -16.13 8.68
N ALA A 400 15.55 -16.66 8.90
CA ALA A 400 14.34 -15.85 8.78
C ALA A 400 14.31 -14.71 9.78
N PHE A 401 14.69 -14.96 11.03
CA PHE A 401 14.80 -13.94 12.06
C PHE A 401 15.80 -12.84 11.66
N VAL A 402 17.00 -13.20 11.20
CA VAL A 402 18.03 -12.25 10.75
C VAL A 402 17.51 -11.38 9.59
N LEU A 403 16.83 -11.98 8.60
CA LEU A 403 16.26 -11.23 7.48
C LEU A 403 15.13 -10.29 7.91
N ILE A 404 14.32 -10.69 8.89
CA ILE A 404 13.27 -9.81 9.45
C ILE A 404 13.89 -8.64 10.19
N VAL A 405 14.93 -8.86 11.00
CA VAL A 405 15.66 -7.79 11.69
C VAL A 405 16.28 -6.83 10.67
N ALA A 406 16.91 -7.36 9.62
CA ALA A 406 17.47 -6.56 8.54
C ALA A 406 16.38 -5.73 7.82
N ALA A 407 15.20 -6.30 7.58
CA ALA A 407 14.06 -5.58 7.00
C ALA A 407 13.61 -4.42 7.88
N VAL A 408 13.46 -4.65 9.20
CA VAL A 408 13.08 -3.62 10.17
C VAL A 408 14.12 -2.50 10.20
N ALA A 409 15.40 -2.84 10.28
CA ALA A 409 16.49 -1.85 10.26
C ALA A 409 16.49 -1.03 8.96
N MET A 410 16.33 -1.67 7.80
CA MET A 410 16.29 -1.02 6.49
C MET A 410 15.10 -0.06 6.37
N ASN A 411 13.91 -0.47 6.80
CA ASN A 411 12.73 0.40 6.74
C ASN A 411 12.81 1.55 7.75
N ALA A 412 13.35 1.32 8.95
CA ALA A 412 13.58 2.38 9.92
C ALA A 412 14.58 3.42 9.38
N PHE A 413 15.69 2.97 8.80
CA PHE A 413 16.68 3.83 8.15
C PHE A 413 16.10 4.60 6.96
N GLY A 414 15.47 3.90 6.01
CA GLY A 414 14.88 4.52 4.81
C GLY A 414 13.78 5.53 5.15
N THR A 415 12.94 5.21 6.14
CA THR A 415 11.88 6.10 6.63
C THR A 415 12.46 7.34 7.30
N ALA A 416 13.46 7.18 8.19
CA ALA A 416 14.12 8.28 8.85
C ALA A 416 14.84 9.17 7.83
N GLY A 417 15.53 8.57 6.87
CA GLY A 417 16.20 9.29 5.80
C GLY A 417 15.25 10.12 4.95
N PHE A 418 14.14 9.53 4.54
CA PHE A 418 13.14 10.21 3.71
C PHE A 418 12.49 11.38 4.44
N TYR A 419 12.03 11.19 5.70
CA TYR A 419 11.28 12.22 6.42
C TYR A 419 12.16 13.28 7.08
N ARG A 420 13.44 12.99 7.37
CA ARG A 420 14.36 13.94 8.05
C ARG A 420 15.39 14.56 7.12
N GLY A 421 15.49 14.12 5.88
CA GLY A 421 16.59 14.50 4.98
C GLY A 421 17.97 14.09 5.53
N LEU A 422 17.99 13.08 6.42
CA LEU A 422 19.19 12.66 7.17
C LEU A 422 20.04 11.62 6.43
N ILE A 423 19.72 11.29 5.20
CA ILE A 423 20.58 10.42 4.38
C ILE A 423 21.75 11.25 3.82
N GLY A 424 22.53 11.86 4.72
CA GLY A 424 23.77 12.54 4.35
C GLY A 424 24.97 11.63 4.52
N PRO A 425 25.63 11.66 5.71
CA PRO A 425 26.92 10.97 5.91
C PRO A 425 26.80 9.45 5.99
N TRP A 426 25.66 8.90 6.41
CA TRP A 426 25.47 7.45 6.61
C TRP A 426 25.25 6.66 5.32
N ALA A 427 24.91 7.33 4.22
CA ALA A 427 24.74 6.65 2.93
C ALA A 427 26.10 6.18 2.36
N ASP A 428 27.18 6.80 2.75
CA ASP A 428 28.52 6.36 2.33
C ASP A 428 28.94 5.04 3.00
N TRP A 429 28.40 4.72 4.17
CA TRP A 429 28.57 3.43 4.84
C TRP A 429 27.71 2.33 4.23
N PHE A 430 26.59 2.70 3.60
CA PHE A 430 25.68 1.82 2.87
C PHE A 430 25.84 1.96 1.36
N THR A 431 27.07 2.17 0.87
CA THR A 431 27.37 1.85 -0.53
C THR A 431 27.30 0.33 -0.67
N PRO A 432 26.18 -0.19 -1.16
CA PRO A 432 25.77 -1.55 -0.78
C PRO A 432 26.32 -2.60 -1.70
N LEU A 433 27.41 -2.40 -2.37
CA LEU A 433 27.51 -3.28 -3.51
C LEU A 433 28.21 -4.61 -3.31
N PRO A 434 29.30 -4.80 -2.64
CA PRO A 434 29.76 -6.19 -2.49
C PRO A 434 29.22 -6.86 -1.22
N LEU A 435 29.06 -6.14 -0.12
CA LEU A 435 28.73 -6.77 1.18
C LEU A 435 27.28 -7.20 1.31
N THR A 436 26.33 -6.40 0.81
CA THR A 436 24.89 -6.80 0.84
C THR A 436 24.57 -7.83 -0.21
N ALA A 437 25.15 -7.74 -1.42
CA ALA A 437 25.03 -8.79 -2.43
C ALA A 437 25.68 -10.09 -1.92
N ALA A 438 26.87 -10.00 -1.31
CA ALA A 438 27.56 -11.14 -0.71
C ALA A 438 26.75 -11.71 0.49
N ALA A 439 26.19 -10.86 1.35
CA ALA A 439 25.33 -11.29 2.45
C ALA A 439 24.03 -11.96 1.94
N VAL A 440 23.38 -11.37 0.95
CA VAL A 440 22.18 -11.97 0.29
C VAL A 440 22.54 -13.29 -0.37
N ILE A 441 23.65 -13.37 -1.10
CA ILE A 441 24.13 -14.62 -1.73
C ILE A 441 24.51 -15.65 -0.67
N ALA A 442 25.22 -15.25 0.39
CA ALA A 442 25.58 -16.14 1.49
C ALA A 442 24.35 -16.66 2.24
N ILE A 443 23.33 -15.81 2.45
CA ILE A 443 22.06 -16.20 3.06
C ILE A 443 21.28 -17.12 2.13
N LEU A 444 21.24 -16.88 0.82
CA LEU A 444 20.61 -17.76 -0.16
C LEU A 444 21.31 -19.11 -0.23
N ILE A 445 22.63 -19.14 -0.21
CA ILE A 445 23.43 -20.37 -0.18
C ILE A 445 23.20 -21.09 1.16
N GLY A 446 23.24 -20.36 2.28
CA GLY A 446 22.96 -20.93 3.61
C GLY A 446 21.56 -21.50 3.72
N ALA A 447 20.55 -20.78 3.21
CA ALA A 447 19.18 -21.25 3.15
C ALA A 447 19.03 -22.47 2.24
N ALA A 448 19.68 -22.48 1.08
CA ALA A 448 19.65 -23.62 0.15
C ALA A 448 20.33 -24.87 0.74
N VAL A 449 21.47 -24.70 1.43
CA VAL A 449 22.18 -25.79 2.14
C VAL A 449 21.36 -26.29 3.31
N TRP A 450 20.74 -25.39 4.08
CA TRP A 450 19.91 -25.76 5.22
C TRP A 450 18.64 -26.52 4.80
N ILE A 451 17.98 -26.11 3.71
CA ILE A 451 16.79 -26.79 3.14
C ILE A 451 17.14 -28.21 2.68
N ARG A 452 18.36 -28.43 2.18
CA ARG A 452 18.81 -29.79 1.81
C ARG A 452 19.05 -30.69 3.03
N ARG A 453 19.32 -30.12 4.20
CA ARG A 453 19.62 -30.84 5.45
C ARG A 453 18.40 -31.10 6.34
N ASP A 454 17.27 -30.43 6.06
CA ASP A 454 16.08 -30.56 6.89
C ASP A 454 15.31 -31.86 6.50
N PRO A 455 15.19 -32.84 7.39
CA PRO A 455 14.41 -34.04 7.14
C PRO A 455 12.92 -33.65 6.95
N ASP A 456 12.25 -34.47 6.20
CA ASP A 456 10.88 -34.30 5.69
C ASP A 456 9.84 -33.72 6.68
N PRO A 457 8.81 -33.01 6.18
CA PRO A 457 7.82 -32.34 7.02
C PRO A 457 7.08 -33.36 7.89
N LEU A 458 6.65 -32.86 9.08
CA LEU A 458 5.73 -33.57 9.97
C LEU A 458 4.63 -34.25 9.17
N PRO A 459 4.33 -35.54 9.47
CA PRO A 459 3.24 -36.24 8.81
C PRO A 459 1.96 -35.43 8.91
N ALA A 460 1.25 -35.37 7.79
CA ALA A 460 -0.10 -34.80 7.75
C ALA A 460 -0.98 -35.65 8.68
N GLY A 461 -1.28 -35.13 9.85
CA GLY A 461 -2.29 -35.70 10.73
C GLY A 461 -3.69 -35.30 10.25
#